data_a0269981d57e150a041f8b883c0dce06
#
_entry.id   a0269981d57e150a041f8b883c0dce06
#
_cell.length_a   1.000
_cell.length_b   1.000
_cell.length_c   1.000
_cell.angle_alpha   90.00
_cell.angle_beta   90.00
_cell.angle_gamma   90.00
#
_symmetry.space_group_name_H-M   'P 1'
#
loop_
_entity.id
_entity.type
_entity.pdbx_description
1 polymer ?
#
loop_
_entity_poly.entity_id
_entity_poly.type
_entity_poly.pdbx_seq_one_letter_code
_entity_poly.pdbx_strand_id
1 'polypeptide(L)'
;MQQQPSGQQSAPTSPYAPVDQSGVTLDGLDIGEVVAEIHSQGYAVVEEFVGAEVIEPIREAFNTEVPITEMRFLGSTTGNTWRAHNLLAKTRAIDELLLDPRLRAIVEGVIGKYHQINIATLFNTLPGEFKQDLHQDDGLWPIPRPHPSFLCNLLIAFDD
;
A
#
# COMPACT_ATOMS: atom_id res chain seq x y z
N MET A 1 -5.56 -53.33 -21.09
CA MET A 1 -6.39 -52.38 -20.33
C MET A 1 -5.43 -51.39 -19.71
N GLN A 2 -5.18 -50.27 -20.42
CA GLN A 2 -4.27 -49.22 -19.94
C GLN A 2 -5.10 -48.18 -19.16
N GLN A 3 -4.78 -48.03 -17.88
CA GLN A 3 -5.37 -46.94 -17.08
C GLN A 3 -4.76 -45.62 -17.50
N GLN A 4 -5.60 -44.67 -17.93
CA GLN A 4 -5.21 -43.28 -18.13
C GLN A 4 -4.91 -42.64 -16.76
N PRO A 5 -3.86 -41.82 -16.66
CA PRO A 5 -3.62 -41.05 -15.44
C PRO A 5 -4.74 -40.04 -15.24
N SER A 6 -5.37 -40.09 -14.07
CA SER A 6 -6.35 -39.11 -13.61
C SER A 6 -5.67 -37.74 -13.54
N GLY A 7 -5.99 -36.86 -14.47
CA GLY A 7 -5.59 -35.46 -14.39
C GLY A 7 -6.14 -34.86 -13.10
N GLN A 8 -5.27 -34.53 -12.18
CA GLN A 8 -5.62 -33.68 -11.03
C GLN A 8 -6.06 -32.31 -11.61
N GLN A 9 -7.36 -32.09 -11.66
CA GLN A 9 -7.87 -30.73 -11.83
C GLN A 9 -7.48 -29.96 -10.58
N SER A 10 -6.61 -28.95 -10.76
CA SER A 10 -6.33 -27.98 -9.70
C SER A 10 -7.64 -27.35 -9.26
N ALA A 11 -7.90 -27.33 -7.95
CA ALA A 11 -9.05 -26.62 -7.41
C ALA A 11 -9.05 -25.16 -7.92
N PRO A 12 -10.22 -24.60 -8.26
CA PRO A 12 -10.28 -23.22 -8.72
C PRO A 12 -9.69 -22.31 -7.64
N THR A 13 -8.67 -21.55 -7.99
CA THR A 13 -8.09 -20.54 -7.10
C THR A 13 -9.17 -19.50 -6.77
N SER A 14 -9.27 -19.13 -5.51
CA SER A 14 -10.19 -18.07 -5.08
C SER A 14 -9.97 -16.80 -5.92
N PRO A 15 -11.03 -16.14 -6.40
CA PRO A 15 -10.86 -14.88 -7.14
C PRO A 15 -10.26 -13.76 -6.27
N TYR A 16 -10.20 -13.97 -4.96
CA TYR A 16 -9.59 -13.05 -3.96
C TYR A 16 -8.18 -13.50 -3.53
N ALA A 17 -7.64 -14.55 -4.14
CA ALA A 17 -6.27 -14.96 -3.85
C ALA A 17 -5.27 -13.95 -4.42
N PRO A 18 -4.08 -13.79 -3.77
CA PRO A 18 -2.97 -13.05 -4.35
C PRO A 18 -2.66 -13.51 -5.77
N VAL A 19 -2.32 -12.55 -6.64
CA VAL A 19 -1.94 -12.83 -8.02
C VAL A 19 -0.46 -13.22 -8.06
N ASP A 20 -0.14 -14.31 -8.74
CA ASP A 20 1.27 -14.68 -8.97
C ASP A 20 1.95 -13.61 -9.84
N GLN A 21 2.95 -12.94 -9.28
CA GLN A 21 3.73 -11.90 -9.94
C GLN A 21 5.15 -12.37 -10.30
N SER A 22 5.44 -13.67 -10.20
CA SER A 22 6.76 -14.22 -10.49
C SER A 22 7.21 -13.88 -11.91
N GLY A 23 8.36 -13.21 -12.02
CA GLY A 23 8.94 -12.80 -13.29
C GLY A 23 8.23 -11.60 -13.98
N VAL A 24 7.32 -10.92 -13.29
CA VAL A 24 6.68 -9.71 -13.80
C VAL A 24 7.59 -8.52 -13.55
N THR A 25 7.97 -7.81 -14.62
CA THR A 25 8.73 -6.55 -14.57
C THR A 25 7.93 -5.46 -15.26
N LEU A 26 7.74 -4.33 -14.61
CA LEU A 26 7.04 -3.14 -15.12
C LEU A 26 7.93 -1.92 -14.94
N ASP A 27 8.17 -1.20 -16.02
CA ASP A 27 8.99 0.03 -16.04
C ASP A 27 10.35 -0.13 -15.32
N GLY A 28 10.99 -1.29 -15.50
CA GLY A 28 12.29 -1.61 -14.90
C GLY A 28 12.23 -2.12 -13.46
N LEU A 29 11.07 -2.10 -12.80
CA LEU A 29 10.88 -2.65 -11.46
C LEU A 29 10.47 -4.12 -11.54
N ASP A 30 11.20 -5.00 -10.85
CA ASP A 30 10.84 -6.41 -10.68
C ASP A 30 9.72 -6.54 -9.62
N ILE A 31 8.50 -6.63 -10.08
CA ILE A 31 7.31 -6.76 -9.22
C ILE A 31 7.33 -8.07 -8.44
N GLY A 32 7.81 -9.14 -9.08
CA GLY A 32 7.90 -10.47 -8.44
C GLY A 32 8.84 -10.45 -7.24
N GLU A 33 9.99 -9.80 -7.35
CA GLU A 33 10.94 -9.64 -6.25
C GLU A 33 10.34 -8.82 -5.10
N VAL A 34 9.73 -7.67 -5.39
CA VAL A 34 9.08 -6.81 -4.38
C VAL A 34 7.99 -7.58 -3.63
N VAL A 35 7.13 -8.30 -4.34
CA VAL A 35 6.06 -9.10 -3.72
C VAL A 35 6.63 -10.25 -2.88
N ALA A 36 7.68 -10.93 -3.36
CA ALA A 36 8.34 -11.99 -2.61
C ALA A 36 8.98 -11.45 -1.31
N GLU A 37 9.58 -10.26 -1.36
CA GLU A 37 10.13 -9.59 -0.20
C GLU A 37 9.03 -9.26 0.82
N ILE A 38 7.91 -8.68 0.39
CA ILE A 38 6.76 -8.41 1.27
C ILE A 38 6.25 -9.69 1.93
N HIS A 39 6.12 -10.79 1.19
CA HIS A 39 5.67 -12.06 1.75
C HIS A 39 6.68 -12.67 2.74
N SER A 40 7.97 -12.44 2.56
CA SER A 40 9.01 -13.03 3.40
C SER A 40 9.25 -12.28 4.71
N GLN A 41 9.24 -10.94 4.69
CA GLN A 41 9.57 -10.11 5.84
C GLN A 41 8.48 -9.12 6.27
N GLY A 42 7.38 -9.04 5.52
CA GLY A 42 6.23 -8.20 5.84
C GLY A 42 6.25 -6.81 5.22
N TYR A 43 7.33 -6.40 4.56
CA TYR A 43 7.46 -5.11 3.87
C TYR A 43 8.48 -5.20 2.74
N ALA A 44 8.48 -4.21 1.85
CA ALA A 44 9.57 -3.92 0.92
C ALA A 44 9.78 -2.41 0.83
N VAL A 45 10.99 -1.98 0.52
CA VAL A 45 11.33 -0.58 0.27
C VAL A 45 11.75 -0.45 -1.18
N VAL A 46 11.03 0.37 -1.93
CA VAL A 46 11.34 0.65 -3.33
C VAL A 46 11.84 2.08 -3.42
N GLU A 47 13.14 2.23 -3.53
CA GLU A 47 13.79 3.53 -3.68
C GLU A 47 13.45 4.13 -5.05
N GLU A 48 13.32 5.45 -5.11
CA GLU A 48 13.07 6.20 -6.36
C GLU A 48 11.88 5.66 -7.18
N PHE A 49 10.82 5.21 -6.48
CA PHE A 49 9.63 4.64 -7.13
C PHE A 49 9.01 5.58 -8.15
N VAL A 50 9.01 6.87 -7.87
CA VAL A 50 8.62 7.94 -8.80
C VAL A 50 9.62 9.08 -8.74
N GLY A 51 9.84 9.76 -9.88
CA GLY A 51 10.78 10.88 -9.98
C GLY A 51 10.21 12.20 -9.43
N ALA A 52 11.09 13.19 -9.33
CA ALA A 52 10.75 14.51 -8.82
C ALA A 52 9.64 15.20 -9.67
N GLU A 53 9.55 14.89 -10.95
CA GLU A 53 8.54 15.42 -11.86
C GLU A 53 7.12 15.01 -11.49
N VAL A 54 6.95 13.89 -10.77
CA VAL A 54 5.68 13.43 -10.21
C VAL A 54 5.48 13.97 -8.80
N ILE A 55 6.53 13.99 -7.99
CA ILE A 55 6.48 14.38 -6.57
C ILE A 55 6.20 15.88 -6.40
N GLU A 56 6.88 16.75 -7.16
CA GLU A 56 6.78 18.20 -6.98
C GLU A 56 5.36 18.75 -7.21
N PRO A 57 4.62 18.37 -8.27
CA PRO A 57 3.24 18.80 -8.43
C PRO A 57 2.32 18.33 -7.29
N ILE A 58 2.55 17.13 -6.77
CA ILE A 58 1.76 16.60 -5.65
C ILE A 58 2.05 17.39 -4.37
N ARG A 59 3.32 17.68 -4.10
CA ARG A 59 3.74 18.49 -2.95
C ARG A 59 3.13 19.90 -3.00
N GLU A 60 3.12 20.55 -4.15
CA GLU A 60 2.48 21.86 -4.34
C GLU A 60 0.97 21.77 -4.09
N ALA A 61 0.30 20.74 -4.61
CA ALA A 61 -1.12 20.54 -4.37
C ALA A 61 -1.42 20.28 -2.87
N PHE A 62 -0.56 19.56 -2.17
CA PHE A 62 -0.73 19.37 -0.72
C PHE A 62 -0.63 20.69 0.05
N ASN A 63 0.25 21.59 -0.37
CA ASN A 63 0.42 22.89 0.28
C ASN A 63 -0.71 23.86 -0.04
N THR A 64 -1.34 23.77 -1.21
CA THR A 64 -2.31 24.77 -1.69
C THR A 64 -3.77 24.31 -1.61
N GLU A 65 -4.04 23.02 -1.78
CA GLU A 65 -5.39 22.47 -1.90
C GLU A 65 -5.83 21.69 -0.66
N VAL A 66 -4.88 21.13 0.10
CA VAL A 66 -5.19 20.18 1.17
C VAL A 66 -5.05 20.82 2.55
N PRO A 67 -6.17 21.07 3.26
CA PRO A 67 -6.11 21.57 4.63
C PRO A 67 -5.59 20.47 5.56
N ILE A 68 -4.43 20.69 6.18
CA ILE A 68 -3.86 19.79 7.17
C ILE A 68 -4.42 20.12 8.55
N THR A 69 -4.86 19.12 9.27
CA THR A 69 -5.45 19.24 10.59
C THR A 69 -4.59 18.51 11.62
N GLU A 70 -4.32 19.15 12.76
CA GLU A 70 -3.68 18.48 13.89
C GLU A 70 -4.60 17.39 14.47
N MET A 71 -4.06 16.21 14.70
CA MET A 71 -4.74 15.09 15.36
C MET A 71 -3.87 14.58 16.52
N ARG A 72 -4.35 14.78 17.75
CA ARG A 72 -3.62 14.45 19.00
C ARG A 72 -3.77 13.01 19.45
N PHE A 73 -4.61 12.25 18.82
CA PHE A 73 -4.78 10.81 19.06
C PHE A 73 -4.63 10.06 17.73
N LEU A 74 -4.76 8.75 17.74
CA LEU A 74 -4.49 7.91 16.57
C LEU A 74 -3.02 8.04 16.12
N GLY A 75 -2.12 7.81 17.05
CA GLY A 75 -0.68 7.71 16.77
C GLY A 75 0.13 8.97 16.93
N SER A 76 -0.49 10.13 17.27
CA SER A 76 0.24 11.30 17.72
C SER A 76 0.20 11.40 19.24
N THR A 77 1.35 11.41 19.89
CA THR A 77 1.47 11.52 21.34
C THR A 77 1.74 12.93 21.83
N THR A 78 2.29 13.78 20.97
CA THR A 78 2.66 15.16 21.29
C THR A 78 1.77 16.20 20.61
N GLY A 79 1.01 15.80 19.59
CA GLY A 79 0.27 16.71 18.73
C GLY A 79 1.11 17.30 17.59
N ASN A 80 2.32 16.79 17.37
CA ASN A 80 3.24 17.25 16.33
C ASN A 80 3.05 16.51 14.99
N THR A 81 2.07 15.63 14.89
CA THR A 81 1.68 15.02 13.62
C THR A 81 0.41 15.70 13.09
N TRP A 82 0.54 16.39 11.98
CA TRP A 82 -0.56 17.00 11.25
C TRP A 82 -1.06 16.06 10.18
N ARG A 83 -2.38 15.97 9.99
CA ARG A 83 -2.97 15.01 9.06
C ARG A 83 -4.07 15.64 8.22
N ALA A 84 -4.17 15.16 6.99
CA ALA A 84 -5.35 15.39 6.16
C ALA A 84 -5.88 14.03 5.68
N HIS A 85 -7.06 13.67 6.16
CA HIS A 85 -7.74 12.44 5.74
C HIS A 85 -8.55 12.66 4.47
N ASN A 86 -8.92 11.55 3.82
CA ASN A 86 -9.78 11.54 2.65
C ASN A 86 -9.22 12.41 1.50
N LEU A 87 -7.96 12.17 1.15
CA LEU A 87 -7.26 12.93 0.11
C LEU A 87 -8.00 12.91 -1.23
N LEU A 88 -8.62 11.80 -1.60
CA LEU A 88 -9.35 11.65 -2.86
C LEU A 88 -10.53 12.62 -3.02
N ALA A 89 -11.05 13.15 -1.91
CA ALA A 89 -12.09 14.18 -1.93
C ALA A 89 -11.53 15.62 -1.90
N LYS A 90 -10.21 15.78 -1.73
CA LYS A 90 -9.57 17.08 -1.54
C LYS A 90 -8.69 17.49 -2.72
N THR A 91 -8.04 16.53 -3.36
CA THR A 91 -7.16 16.79 -4.50
C THR A 91 -7.20 15.66 -5.49
N ARG A 92 -6.90 15.95 -6.75
CA ARG A 92 -6.71 14.97 -7.83
C ARG A 92 -5.23 14.76 -8.15
N ALA A 93 -4.33 15.48 -7.48
CA ALA A 93 -2.90 15.45 -7.76
C ALA A 93 -2.26 14.07 -7.56
N ILE A 94 -2.85 13.22 -6.70
CA ILE A 94 -2.37 11.86 -6.42
C ILE A 94 -2.93 10.78 -7.36
N ASP A 95 -3.78 11.14 -8.30
CA ASP A 95 -4.49 10.15 -9.13
C ASP A 95 -3.53 9.30 -9.96
N GLU A 96 -2.57 9.91 -10.65
CA GLU A 96 -1.59 9.19 -11.48
C GLU A 96 -0.76 8.22 -10.64
N LEU A 97 -0.38 8.63 -9.44
CA LEU A 97 0.35 7.79 -8.50
C LEU A 97 -0.46 6.58 -8.06
N LEU A 98 -1.74 6.77 -7.70
CA LEU A 98 -2.63 5.68 -7.29
C LEU A 98 -3.02 4.75 -8.44
N LEU A 99 -2.94 5.23 -9.67
CA LEU A 99 -3.23 4.46 -10.88
C LEU A 99 -1.98 3.82 -11.51
N ASP A 100 -0.81 4.01 -10.91
CA ASP A 100 0.44 3.43 -11.39
C ASP A 100 0.31 1.90 -11.50
N PRO A 101 0.57 1.33 -12.69
CA PRO A 101 0.42 -0.11 -12.91
C PRO A 101 1.37 -0.96 -12.05
N ARG A 102 2.54 -0.44 -11.68
CA ARG A 102 3.51 -1.11 -10.80
C ARG A 102 2.93 -1.24 -9.39
N LEU A 103 2.38 -0.14 -8.85
CA LEU A 103 1.72 -0.13 -7.56
C LEU A 103 0.56 -1.12 -7.52
N ARG A 104 -0.29 -1.08 -8.54
CA ARG A 104 -1.41 -2.00 -8.65
C ARG A 104 -0.97 -3.46 -8.69
N ALA A 105 0.06 -3.79 -9.47
CA ALA A 105 0.58 -5.15 -9.57
C ALA A 105 1.15 -5.65 -8.23
N ILE A 106 1.86 -4.80 -7.48
CA ILE A 106 2.34 -5.13 -6.14
C ILE A 106 1.16 -5.45 -5.21
N VAL A 107 0.15 -4.57 -5.15
CA VAL A 107 -1.03 -4.77 -4.30
C VAL A 107 -1.80 -6.04 -4.69
N GLU A 108 -1.99 -6.30 -5.99
CA GLU A 108 -2.60 -7.54 -6.50
C GLU A 108 -1.81 -8.78 -6.07
N GLY A 109 -0.48 -8.69 -6.04
CA GLY A 109 0.38 -9.76 -5.57
C GLY A 109 0.30 -10.04 -4.06
N VAL A 110 -0.08 -9.05 -3.27
CA VAL A 110 -0.16 -9.16 -1.80
C VAL A 110 -1.55 -9.54 -1.31
N ILE A 111 -2.60 -8.85 -1.78
CA ILE A 111 -3.98 -9.02 -1.27
C ILE A 111 -5.02 -9.42 -2.33
N GLY A 112 -4.58 -9.61 -3.58
CA GLY A 112 -5.44 -10.09 -4.66
C GLY A 112 -6.10 -8.99 -5.48
N LYS A 113 -6.80 -9.42 -6.52
CA LYS A 113 -7.27 -8.59 -7.64
C LYS A 113 -8.42 -7.63 -7.29
N TYR A 114 -9.26 -8.01 -6.33
CA TYR A 114 -10.48 -7.26 -5.99
C TYR A 114 -10.28 -6.43 -4.72
N HIS A 115 -9.21 -5.65 -4.71
CA HIS A 115 -8.93 -4.71 -3.64
C HIS A 115 -9.59 -3.35 -3.90
N GLN A 116 -9.66 -2.53 -2.86
CA GLN A 116 -10.14 -1.15 -2.93
C GLN A 116 -9.27 -0.27 -2.03
N ILE A 117 -9.21 1.01 -2.35
CA ILE A 117 -8.58 1.99 -1.46
C ILE A 117 -9.50 2.20 -0.27
N ASN A 118 -9.02 1.86 0.93
CA ASN A 118 -9.75 2.07 2.16
C ASN A 118 -9.57 3.50 2.67
N ILE A 119 -8.34 4.00 2.67
CA ILE A 119 -8.00 5.32 3.15
C ILE A 119 -6.81 5.90 2.36
N ALA A 120 -6.84 7.20 2.12
CA ALA A 120 -5.69 7.97 1.64
C ALA A 120 -5.51 9.17 2.57
N THR A 121 -4.36 9.27 3.23
CA THR A 121 -4.08 10.27 4.26
C THR A 121 -2.70 10.87 4.05
N LEU A 122 -2.62 12.18 4.11
CA LEU A 122 -1.35 12.90 4.21
C LEU A 122 -0.94 12.98 5.69
N PHE A 123 0.32 12.69 5.97
CA PHE A 123 0.96 12.87 7.26
C PHE A 123 2.08 13.89 7.11
N ASN A 124 2.08 14.89 7.97
CA ASN A 124 3.19 15.81 8.15
C ASN A 124 3.67 15.70 9.60
N THR A 125 4.75 14.97 9.82
CA THR A 125 5.33 14.72 11.13
C THR A 125 6.39 15.76 11.42
N LEU A 126 6.11 16.63 12.39
CA LEU A 126 7.00 17.70 12.78
C LEU A 126 8.05 17.21 13.80
N PRO A 127 9.18 17.92 13.94
CA PRO A 127 10.18 17.60 14.96
C PRO A 127 9.58 17.52 16.36
N GLY A 128 10.04 16.52 17.14
CA GLY A 128 9.58 16.28 18.51
C GLY A 128 8.40 15.32 18.63
N GLU A 129 7.90 14.78 17.54
CA GLU A 129 6.95 13.66 17.60
C GLU A 129 7.69 12.36 17.96
N PHE A 130 7.06 11.54 18.80
CA PHE A 130 7.60 10.23 19.13
C PHE A 130 7.16 9.17 18.11
N LYS A 131 7.96 8.11 18.02
CA LYS A 131 7.57 6.93 17.25
C LYS A 131 6.27 6.34 17.80
N GLN A 132 5.46 5.82 16.91
CA GLN A 132 4.28 5.04 17.30
C GLN A 132 4.70 3.71 17.94
N ASP A 133 3.89 3.22 18.87
CA ASP A 133 4.04 1.86 19.37
C ASP A 133 3.80 0.86 18.23
N LEU A 134 4.49 -0.29 18.31
CA LEU A 134 4.27 -1.37 17.33
C LEU A 134 2.82 -1.84 17.40
N HIS A 135 2.15 -1.81 16.28
CA HIS A 135 0.76 -2.20 16.15
C HIS A 135 0.53 -2.91 14.81
N GLN A 136 -0.65 -3.46 14.66
CA GLN A 136 -1.13 -4.07 13.43
C GLN A 136 -2.38 -3.31 13.00
N ASP A 137 -2.37 -2.75 11.80
CA ASP A 137 -3.48 -1.93 11.29
C ASP A 137 -4.76 -2.76 11.10
N ASP A 138 -4.61 -4.05 10.80
CA ASP A 138 -5.73 -4.98 10.69
C ASP A 138 -6.32 -5.40 12.05
N GLY A 139 -5.68 -5.04 13.17
CA GLY A 139 -6.16 -5.30 14.53
C GLY A 139 -7.48 -4.60 14.88
N LEU A 140 -7.91 -3.62 14.10
CA LEU A 140 -9.22 -2.97 14.23
C LEU A 140 -10.38 -3.83 13.72
N TRP A 141 -10.09 -4.89 12.97
CA TRP A 141 -11.09 -5.77 12.40
C TRP A 141 -11.30 -7.01 13.29
N PRO A 142 -12.53 -7.38 13.61
CA PRO A 142 -12.81 -8.51 14.49
C PRO A 142 -12.65 -9.85 13.75
N ILE A 143 -11.52 -10.07 13.11
CA ILE A 143 -11.21 -11.27 12.34
C ILE A 143 -10.25 -12.14 13.17
N PRO A 144 -10.59 -13.39 13.46
CA PRO A 144 -9.70 -14.29 14.19
C PRO A 144 -8.39 -14.56 13.45
N ARG A 145 -7.28 -14.66 14.17
CA ARG A 145 -5.97 -15.05 13.64
C ARG A 145 -5.74 -16.56 13.83
N PRO A 146 -4.99 -17.22 12.91
CA PRO A 146 -4.36 -16.64 11.71
C PRO A 146 -5.37 -16.44 10.58
N HIS A 147 -5.15 -15.40 9.78
CA HIS A 147 -5.92 -15.12 8.56
C HIS A 147 -4.99 -14.68 7.43
N PRO A 148 -5.36 -14.81 6.15
CA PRO A 148 -4.63 -14.25 5.03
C PRO A 148 -4.50 -12.72 5.14
N SER A 149 -3.48 -12.14 4.51
CA SER A 149 -3.37 -10.69 4.38
C SER A 149 -4.53 -10.14 3.58
N PHE A 150 -5.24 -9.16 4.13
CA PHE A 150 -6.34 -8.45 3.47
C PHE A 150 -6.14 -6.93 3.50
N LEU A 151 -5.02 -6.48 4.06
CA LEU A 151 -4.62 -5.10 4.10
C LEU A 151 -3.17 -4.98 3.58
N CYS A 152 -2.95 -3.98 2.74
CA CYS A 152 -1.64 -3.59 2.24
C CYS A 152 -1.53 -2.08 2.37
N ASN A 153 -0.55 -1.61 3.14
CA ASN A 153 -0.28 -0.20 3.31
C ASN A 153 0.84 0.24 2.37
N LEU A 154 0.63 1.40 1.76
CA LEU A 154 1.65 2.10 0.99
C LEU A 154 2.02 3.38 1.71
N LEU A 155 3.29 3.58 1.94
CA LEU A 155 3.86 4.83 2.44
C LEU A 155 4.75 5.43 1.36
N ILE A 156 4.50 6.67 1.01
CA ILE A 156 5.29 7.41 0.02
C ILE A 156 5.89 8.62 0.72
N ALA A 157 7.22 8.69 0.74
CA ALA A 157 7.95 9.84 1.25
C ALA A 157 7.95 10.96 0.22
N PHE A 158 7.58 12.16 0.64
CA PHE A 158 7.62 13.39 -0.18
C PHE A 158 8.75 14.32 0.25
N ASP A 159 9.33 14.11 1.42
CA ASP A 159 10.47 14.84 1.98
C ASP A 159 11.47 13.84 2.55
N ASP A 160 12.74 14.28 2.70
CA ASP A 160 13.84 13.53 3.30
C ASP A 160 13.73 13.45 4.85
#